data_8070b62f8c747d4279f87b3858fb0e3e
#
_entry.id   8070b62f8c747d4279f87b3858fb0e3e
#
_cell.length_a   1.000
_cell.length_b   1.000
_cell.length_c   1.000
_cell.angle_alpha   90.00
_cell.angle_beta   90.00
_cell.angle_gamma   90.00
#
_symmetry.space_group_name_H-M   'P 1'
#
loop_
_entity.id
_entity.type
_entity.pdbx_description
1 polymer ?
#
loop_
_entity_poly.entity_id
_entity_poly.type
_entity_poly.pdbx_seq_one_letter_code
_entity_poly.pdbx_strand_id
1 'polypeptide(L)'
;MVGVAQSLNYLILTVLIAMWIYRAYNNVRALGAANMDFTPGWSVGWYFIPIASLWKPYQAMKEIWKASASPSSWSEQNVPSMLPWWWFFWIVSSWFGSVAFPLALRGETIDQLIAANIVGQLSEGMNIAASLLLLAIVKRVHAMQSATARGQLVSSS
;
A
#
# COMPACT_ATOMS: atom_id res chain seq x y z
N MET A 1 5.31 -20.58 19.12
CA MET A 1 5.03 -19.23 19.64
C MET A 1 5.46 -18.10 18.69
N VAL A 2 6.62 -18.18 18.04
CA VAL A 2 7.11 -17.16 17.08
C VAL A 2 6.13 -16.94 15.91
N GLY A 3 5.58 -18.00 15.31
CA GLY A 3 4.65 -17.88 14.19
C GLY A 3 3.33 -17.17 14.53
N VAL A 4 2.79 -17.35 15.73
CA VAL A 4 1.56 -16.67 16.17
C VAL A 4 1.81 -15.17 16.36
N ALA A 5 2.92 -14.81 16.98
CA ALA A 5 3.29 -13.40 17.16
C ALA A 5 3.51 -12.70 15.81
N GLN A 6 4.13 -13.40 14.87
CA GLN A 6 4.35 -12.89 13.51
C GLN A 6 3.04 -12.70 12.74
N SER A 7 2.12 -13.66 12.83
CA SER A 7 0.79 -13.54 12.20
C SER A 7 -0.03 -12.40 12.79
N LEU A 8 0.01 -12.20 14.10
CA LEU A 8 -0.65 -11.07 14.76
C LEU A 8 -0.07 -9.73 14.31
N ASN A 9 1.25 -9.64 14.19
CA ASN A 9 1.91 -8.43 13.70
C ASN A 9 1.47 -8.09 12.26
N TYR A 10 1.42 -9.08 11.37
CA TYR A 10 0.93 -8.87 10.01
C TYR A 10 -0.53 -8.41 9.98
N LEU A 11 -1.39 -9.00 10.82
CA LEU A 11 -2.78 -8.60 10.90
C LEU A 11 -2.92 -7.14 11.38
N ILE A 12 -2.22 -6.76 12.42
CA ILE A 12 -2.23 -5.40 12.96
C ILE A 12 -1.76 -4.40 11.89
N LEU A 13 -0.64 -4.67 11.23
CA LEU A 13 -0.11 -3.81 10.17
C LEU A 13 -1.08 -3.68 9.00
N THR A 14 -1.72 -4.77 8.59
CA THR A 14 -2.74 -4.76 7.52
C THR A 14 -3.91 -3.87 7.89
N VAL A 15 -4.42 -3.98 9.12
CA VAL A 15 -5.53 -3.14 9.61
C VAL A 15 -5.12 -1.67 9.66
N LEU A 16 -3.94 -1.36 10.17
CA LEU A 16 -3.44 0.02 10.26
C LEU A 16 -3.27 0.65 8.88
N ILE A 17 -2.73 -0.09 7.91
CA ILE A 17 -2.58 0.39 6.53
C ILE A 17 -3.95 0.60 5.89
N ALA A 18 -4.89 -0.34 6.05
CA ALA A 18 -6.24 -0.20 5.53
C ALA A 18 -6.97 1.03 6.12
N MET A 19 -6.85 1.24 7.43
CA MET A 19 -7.40 2.44 8.09
C MET A 19 -6.76 3.72 7.58
N TRP A 20 -5.45 3.72 7.35
CA TRP A 20 -4.75 4.87 6.80
C TRP A 20 -5.20 5.17 5.37
N ILE A 21 -5.30 4.18 4.49
CA ILE A 21 -5.79 4.34 3.11
C ILE A 21 -7.20 4.93 3.13
N TYR A 22 -8.10 4.36 3.92
CA TYR A 22 -9.48 4.85 4.06
C TYR A 22 -9.53 6.32 4.49
N ARG A 23 -8.75 6.68 5.53
CA ARG A 23 -8.66 8.06 6.02
C ARG A 23 -8.04 9.00 5.01
N ALA A 24 -6.94 8.61 4.37
CA ALA A 24 -6.27 9.42 3.35
C ALA A 24 -7.21 9.72 2.18
N TYR A 25 -8.01 8.74 1.77
CA TYR A 25 -9.00 8.90 0.71
C TYR A 25 -10.16 9.84 1.12
N ASN A 26 -10.66 9.71 2.34
CA ASN A 26 -11.67 10.64 2.87
C ASN A 26 -11.13 12.07 2.96
N ASN A 27 -9.89 12.22 3.42
CA ASN A 27 -9.27 13.54 3.57
C ASN A 27 -9.18 14.28 2.23
N VAL A 28 -8.74 13.64 1.15
CA VAL A 28 -8.64 14.32 -0.15
C VAL A 28 -10.01 14.74 -0.68
N ARG A 29 -11.05 13.96 -0.41
CA ARG A 29 -12.44 14.35 -0.75
C ARG A 29 -12.90 15.55 0.08
N ALA A 30 -12.61 15.55 1.38
CA ALA A 30 -12.91 16.68 2.26
C ALA A 30 -12.13 17.96 1.86
N LEU A 31 -10.93 17.80 1.29
CA LEU A 31 -10.11 18.89 0.75
C LEU A 31 -10.59 19.39 -0.63
N GLY A 32 -11.65 18.81 -1.19
CA GLY A 32 -12.30 19.28 -2.42
C GLY A 32 -11.98 18.47 -3.68
N ALA A 33 -11.35 17.30 -3.56
CA ALA A 33 -11.17 16.42 -4.70
C ALA A 33 -12.52 15.84 -5.14
N ALA A 34 -12.96 16.18 -6.34
CA ALA A 34 -14.21 15.73 -6.93
C ALA A 34 -13.96 14.69 -8.05
N ASN A 35 -15.01 13.96 -8.41
CA ASN A 35 -15.01 12.99 -9.54
C ASN A 35 -13.89 11.94 -9.46
N MET A 36 -13.60 11.46 -8.25
CA MET A 36 -12.66 10.37 -8.03
C MET A 36 -13.30 9.02 -8.41
N ASP A 37 -12.52 8.12 -8.99
CA ASP A 37 -13.02 6.83 -9.54
C ASP A 37 -13.46 5.84 -8.46
N PHE A 38 -12.87 5.96 -7.25
CA PHE A 38 -13.18 5.06 -6.14
C PHE A 38 -13.94 5.76 -5.01
N THR A 39 -14.51 4.95 -4.12
CA THR A 39 -15.00 5.41 -2.82
C THR A 39 -13.98 5.06 -1.74
N PRO A 40 -14.01 5.72 -0.56
CA PRO A 40 -13.10 5.38 0.54
C PRO A 40 -13.16 3.91 0.95
N GLY A 41 -14.34 3.30 0.94
CA GLY A 41 -14.50 1.86 1.22
C GLY A 41 -13.87 0.97 0.16
N TRP A 42 -14.08 1.29 -1.10
CA TRP A 42 -13.51 0.52 -2.21
C TRP A 42 -12.00 0.73 -2.37
N SER A 43 -11.45 1.85 -1.95
CA SER A 43 -9.99 2.02 -1.93
C SER A 43 -9.27 0.96 -1.08
N VAL A 44 -9.96 0.40 -0.08
CA VAL A 44 -9.51 -0.71 0.75
C VAL A 44 -10.08 -2.05 0.26
N GLY A 45 -11.35 -2.09 -0.15
CA GLY A 45 -12.06 -3.31 -0.53
C GLY A 45 -11.38 -4.11 -1.65
N TRP A 46 -10.73 -3.43 -2.58
CA TRP A 46 -10.03 -4.05 -3.72
C TRP A 46 -8.85 -4.94 -3.32
N TYR A 47 -8.26 -4.77 -2.12
CA TYR A 47 -7.20 -5.64 -1.62
C TYR A 47 -7.68 -7.07 -1.35
N PHE A 48 -8.99 -7.26 -1.14
CA PHE A 48 -9.60 -8.57 -0.80
C PHE A 48 -10.14 -9.33 -2.02
N ILE A 49 -10.13 -8.73 -3.20
CA ILE A 49 -10.59 -9.37 -4.45
C ILE A 49 -9.36 -9.87 -5.21
N PRO A 50 -9.13 -11.20 -5.32
CA PRO A 50 -7.85 -11.77 -5.76
C PRO A 50 -7.30 -11.21 -7.07
N ILE A 51 -8.16 -11.11 -8.10
CA ILE A 51 -7.73 -10.61 -9.41
C ILE A 51 -7.58 -9.08 -9.38
N ALA A 52 -8.57 -8.36 -8.84
CA ALA A 52 -8.56 -6.90 -8.78
C ALA A 52 -7.46 -6.35 -7.87
N SER A 53 -7.03 -7.11 -6.86
CA SER A 53 -5.92 -6.76 -5.97
C SER A 53 -4.58 -6.58 -6.69
N LEU A 54 -4.44 -7.06 -7.93
CA LEU A 54 -3.21 -6.91 -8.70
C LEU A 54 -3.02 -5.50 -9.29
N TRP A 55 -4.07 -4.68 -9.42
CA TRP A 55 -3.95 -3.34 -10.00
C TRP A 55 -4.82 -2.27 -9.34
N LYS A 56 -6.01 -2.63 -8.81
CA LYS A 56 -6.96 -1.65 -8.22
C LYS A 56 -6.39 -0.88 -7.02
N PRO A 57 -5.68 -1.53 -6.08
CA PRO A 57 -5.05 -0.80 -4.97
C PRO A 57 -4.02 0.21 -5.43
N TYR A 58 -3.24 -0.12 -6.47
CA TYR A 58 -2.30 0.82 -7.06
C TYR A 58 -3.01 2.04 -7.68
N GLN A 59 -4.14 1.81 -8.37
CA GLN A 59 -4.95 2.91 -8.92
C GLN A 59 -5.49 3.80 -7.81
N ALA A 60 -6.04 3.22 -6.73
CA ALA A 60 -6.52 3.99 -5.58
C ALA A 60 -5.41 4.80 -4.90
N MET A 61 -4.21 4.23 -4.77
CA MET A 61 -3.06 4.95 -4.22
C MET A 61 -2.58 6.09 -5.13
N LYS A 62 -2.65 5.92 -6.46
CA LYS A 62 -2.39 7.00 -7.42
C LYS A 62 -3.37 8.15 -7.25
N GLU A 63 -4.65 7.87 -7.07
CA GLU A 63 -5.65 8.91 -6.83
C GLU A 63 -5.39 9.65 -5.52
N ILE A 64 -5.15 8.92 -4.42
CA ILE A 64 -4.78 9.53 -3.14
C ILE A 64 -3.58 10.48 -3.31
N TRP A 65 -2.53 10.02 -4.00
CA TRP A 65 -1.35 10.83 -4.23
C TRP A 65 -1.66 12.10 -5.02
N LYS A 66 -2.28 11.96 -6.18
CA LYS A 66 -2.61 13.06 -7.08
C LYS A 66 -3.53 14.08 -6.40
N ALA A 67 -4.59 13.59 -5.73
CA ALA A 67 -5.53 14.44 -5.02
C ALA A 67 -4.93 15.11 -3.76
N SER A 68 -3.91 14.50 -3.15
CA SER A 68 -3.17 15.11 -2.06
C SER A 68 -2.26 16.24 -2.55
N ALA A 69 -1.72 16.13 -3.78
CA ALA A 69 -0.87 17.16 -4.37
C ALA A 69 -1.68 18.39 -4.79
N SER A 70 -2.85 18.22 -5.41
CA SER A 70 -3.78 19.28 -5.77
C SER A 70 -5.21 18.76 -5.87
N PRO A 71 -6.07 18.97 -4.86
CA PRO A 71 -7.42 18.43 -4.87
C PRO A 71 -8.29 18.91 -6.04
N SER A 72 -8.18 20.19 -6.42
CA SER A 72 -8.99 20.82 -7.48
C SER A 72 -8.59 20.39 -8.90
N SER A 73 -7.35 19.99 -9.13
CA SER A 73 -6.81 19.57 -10.44
C SER A 73 -6.05 18.24 -10.35
N TRP A 74 -6.56 17.32 -9.54
CA TRP A 74 -5.86 16.07 -9.22
C TRP A 74 -5.61 15.18 -10.45
N SER A 75 -6.50 15.19 -11.44
CA SER A 75 -6.35 14.38 -12.64
C SER A 75 -5.09 14.72 -13.45
N GLU A 76 -4.65 15.99 -13.40
CA GLU A 76 -3.49 16.50 -14.13
C GLU A 76 -2.16 16.26 -13.41
N GLN A 77 -2.22 15.85 -12.14
CA GLN A 77 -1.02 15.67 -11.32
C GLN A 77 -0.19 14.46 -11.74
N ASN A 78 1.12 14.60 -11.70
CA ASN A 78 2.06 13.54 -12.00
C ASN A 78 2.18 12.52 -10.86
N VAL A 79 2.44 11.27 -11.24
CA VAL A 79 2.72 10.18 -10.31
C VAL A 79 4.23 10.01 -10.16
N PRO A 80 4.79 10.09 -8.95
CA PRO A 80 6.21 9.90 -8.76
C PRO A 80 6.62 8.44 -8.96
N SER A 81 7.85 8.22 -9.36
CA SER A 81 8.41 6.88 -9.61
C SER A 81 8.37 5.95 -8.39
N MET A 82 8.29 6.52 -7.17
CA MET A 82 8.19 5.71 -5.94
C MET A 82 6.92 4.86 -5.85
N LEU A 83 5.80 5.29 -6.47
CA LEU A 83 4.56 4.52 -6.45
C LEU A 83 4.64 3.23 -7.25
N PRO A 84 5.06 3.24 -8.55
CA PRO A 84 5.22 2.00 -9.30
C PRO A 84 6.28 1.08 -8.69
N TRP A 85 7.40 1.61 -8.15
CA TRP A 85 8.40 0.79 -7.48
C TRP A 85 7.88 0.15 -6.20
N TRP A 86 7.13 0.90 -5.36
CA TRP A 86 6.45 0.34 -4.20
C TRP A 86 5.54 -0.82 -4.60
N TRP A 87 4.72 -0.62 -5.63
CA TRP A 87 3.79 -1.62 -6.11
C TRP A 87 4.49 -2.85 -6.69
N PHE A 88 5.54 -2.62 -7.46
CA PHE A 88 6.37 -3.70 -8.01
C PHE A 88 6.94 -4.59 -6.89
N PHE A 89 7.61 -4.01 -5.91
CA PHE A 89 8.17 -4.78 -4.79
C PHE A 89 7.10 -5.52 -3.99
N TRP A 90 5.93 -4.89 -3.79
CA TRP A 90 4.82 -5.54 -3.09
C TRP A 90 4.27 -6.75 -3.85
N ILE A 91 4.04 -6.64 -5.16
CA ILE A 91 3.56 -7.75 -6.00
C ILE A 91 4.59 -8.88 -6.03
N VAL A 92 5.86 -8.56 -6.29
CA VAL A 92 6.92 -9.58 -6.42
C VAL A 92 7.15 -10.29 -5.08
N SER A 93 7.16 -9.56 -3.96
CA SER A 93 7.27 -10.19 -2.64
C SER A 93 6.10 -11.12 -2.34
N SER A 94 4.87 -10.72 -2.69
CA SER A 94 3.68 -11.54 -2.53
C SER A 94 3.77 -12.84 -3.35
N TRP A 95 4.31 -12.78 -4.55
CA TRP A 95 4.54 -13.94 -5.41
C TRP A 95 5.56 -14.90 -4.81
N PHE A 96 6.72 -14.41 -4.38
CA PHE A 96 7.74 -15.22 -3.72
C PHE A 96 7.20 -15.84 -2.43
N GLY A 97 6.46 -15.10 -1.61
CA GLY A 97 5.83 -15.61 -0.40
C GLY A 97 4.81 -16.72 -0.69
N SER A 98 4.02 -16.58 -1.76
CA SER A 98 3.03 -17.60 -2.17
C SER A 98 3.67 -18.92 -2.64
N VAL A 99 4.90 -18.87 -3.12
CA VAL A 99 5.68 -20.08 -3.49
C VAL A 99 6.44 -20.64 -2.28
N ALA A 100 7.06 -19.77 -1.48
CA ALA A 100 7.87 -20.20 -0.33
C ALA A 100 7.04 -20.89 0.75
N PHE A 101 5.83 -20.38 1.03
CA PHE A 101 4.99 -20.88 2.11
C PHE A 101 4.56 -22.36 1.94
N PRO A 102 3.93 -22.78 0.80
CA PRO A 102 3.58 -24.18 0.61
C PRO A 102 4.82 -25.07 0.50
N LEU A 103 5.93 -24.58 -0.05
CA LEU A 103 7.18 -25.33 -0.15
C LEU A 103 7.79 -25.58 1.23
N ALA A 104 7.71 -24.63 2.14
CA ALA A 104 8.15 -24.78 3.53
C ALA A 104 7.26 -25.75 4.32
N LEU A 105 5.93 -25.80 4.04
CA LEU A 105 5.00 -26.68 4.74
C LEU A 105 5.03 -28.13 4.24
N ARG A 106 5.34 -28.34 2.97
CA ARG A 106 5.24 -29.64 2.29
C ARG A 106 6.60 -30.20 1.85
N GLY A 107 7.69 -29.47 2.14
CA GLY A 107 9.04 -29.92 1.77
C GLY A 107 9.43 -31.19 2.52
N GLU A 108 9.66 -32.27 1.79
CA GLU A 108 10.07 -33.58 2.32
C GLU A 108 11.58 -33.77 2.24
N THR A 109 12.27 -32.97 1.42
CA THR A 109 13.72 -33.05 1.24
C THR A 109 14.43 -31.85 1.75
N ILE A 110 15.69 -31.97 2.14
CA ILE A 110 16.54 -30.85 2.60
C ILE A 110 16.65 -29.80 1.52
N ASP A 111 16.79 -30.19 0.26
CA ASP A 111 16.90 -29.25 -0.87
C ASP A 111 15.64 -28.40 -1.04
N GLN A 112 14.45 -28.99 -0.85
CA GLN A 112 13.18 -28.25 -0.89
C GLN A 112 13.08 -27.22 0.26
N LEU A 113 13.52 -27.60 1.45
CA LEU A 113 13.53 -26.69 2.61
C LEU A 113 14.55 -25.57 2.44
N ILE A 114 15.72 -25.85 1.87
CA ILE A 114 16.71 -24.83 1.51
C ILE A 114 16.12 -23.86 0.46
N ALA A 115 15.50 -24.39 -0.60
CA ALA A 115 14.86 -23.58 -1.63
C ALA A 115 13.74 -22.70 -1.04
N ALA A 116 12.88 -23.24 -0.18
CA ALA A 116 11.85 -22.49 0.52
C ALA A 116 12.44 -21.34 1.35
N ASN A 117 13.55 -21.58 2.04
CA ASN A 117 14.22 -20.58 2.86
C ASN A 117 14.81 -19.45 1.99
N ILE A 118 15.49 -19.80 0.89
CA ILE A 118 16.06 -18.79 -0.03
C ILE A 118 14.96 -17.92 -0.64
N VAL A 119 13.89 -18.55 -1.16
CA VAL A 119 12.75 -17.84 -1.75
C VAL A 119 12.06 -16.95 -0.69
N GLY A 120 11.92 -17.46 0.54
CA GLY A 120 11.39 -16.69 1.67
C GLY A 120 12.22 -15.46 2.00
N GLN A 121 13.55 -15.59 2.07
CA GLN A 121 14.44 -14.46 2.32
C GLN A 121 14.40 -13.40 1.21
N LEU A 122 14.26 -13.81 -0.06
CA LEU A 122 14.05 -12.89 -1.18
C LEU A 122 12.73 -12.13 -1.03
N SER A 123 11.65 -12.83 -0.65
CA SER A 123 10.36 -12.21 -0.34
C SER A 123 10.50 -11.15 0.76
N GLU A 124 11.16 -11.48 1.87
CA GLU A 124 11.35 -10.54 2.99
C GLU A 124 12.19 -9.33 2.59
N GLY A 125 13.26 -9.51 1.82
CA GLY A 125 14.06 -8.39 1.32
C GLY A 125 13.24 -7.42 0.46
N MET A 126 12.36 -7.93 -0.40
CA MET A 126 11.46 -7.11 -1.22
C MET A 126 10.36 -6.46 -0.37
N ASN A 127 9.85 -7.14 0.66
CA ASN A 127 8.90 -6.56 1.61
C ASN A 127 9.50 -5.38 2.38
N ILE A 128 10.76 -5.46 2.77
CA ILE A 128 11.46 -4.34 3.42
C ILE A 128 11.52 -3.14 2.47
N ALA A 129 11.92 -3.35 1.21
CA ALA A 129 11.95 -2.27 0.22
C ALA A 129 10.56 -1.66 -0.01
N ALA A 130 9.53 -2.49 -0.17
CA ALA A 130 8.14 -2.03 -0.30
C ALA A 130 7.69 -1.22 0.92
N SER A 131 8.03 -1.67 2.13
CA SER A 131 7.66 -1.00 3.39
C SER A 131 8.32 0.37 3.54
N LEU A 132 9.59 0.50 3.16
CA LEU A 132 10.31 1.78 3.18
C LEU A 132 9.72 2.77 2.18
N LEU A 133 9.37 2.31 0.98
CA LEU A 133 8.69 3.13 -0.03
C LEU A 133 7.29 3.53 0.43
N LEU A 134 6.52 2.62 1.02
CA LEU A 134 5.21 2.92 1.59
C LEU A 134 5.30 3.97 2.70
N LEU A 135 6.27 3.86 3.60
CA LEU A 135 6.51 4.85 4.65
C LEU A 135 6.81 6.23 4.07
N ALA A 136 7.61 6.30 3.01
CA ALA A 136 7.89 7.56 2.31
C ALA A 136 6.62 8.14 1.66
N ILE A 137 5.80 7.28 1.02
CA ILE A 137 4.51 7.68 0.42
C ILE A 137 3.58 8.24 1.51
N VAL A 138 3.39 7.52 2.62
CA VAL A 138 2.55 7.93 3.76
C VAL A 138 2.96 9.29 4.29
N LYS A 139 4.25 9.50 4.53
CA LYS A 139 4.79 10.79 5.04
C LYS A 139 4.52 11.93 4.06
N ARG A 140 4.73 11.71 2.77
CA ARG A 140 4.51 12.75 1.75
C ARG A 140 3.03 13.08 1.56
N VAL A 141 2.17 12.06 1.50
CA VAL A 141 0.71 12.25 1.43
C VAL A 141 0.22 13.04 2.63
N HIS A 142 0.66 12.68 3.84
CA HIS A 142 0.28 13.41 5.06
C HIS A 142 0.75 14.88 5.02
N ALA A 143 1.99 15.13 4.58
CA ALA A 143 2.52 16.49 4.46
C ALA A 143 1.72 17.34 3.44
N MET A 144 1.39 16.78 2.28
CA MET A 144 0.59 17.44 1.24
C MET A 144 -0.82 17.78 1.75
N GLN A 145 -1.52 16.82 2.34
CA GLN A 145 -2.87 17.03 2.89
C GLN A 145 -2.88 18.07 4.01
N SER A 146 -1.89 18.03 4.90
CA SER A 146 -1.77 19.01 5.99
C SER A 146 -1.43 20.42 5.50
N ALA A 147 -0.66 20.54 4.42
CA ALA A 147 -0.37 21.84 3.82
C ALA A 147 -1.62 22.45 3.16
N THR A 148 -2.37 21.66 2.41
CA THR A 148 -3.62 22.08 1.76
C THR A 148 -4.67 22.51 2.79
N ALA A 149 -4.85 21.71 3.85
CA ALA A 149 -5.80 22.05 4.93
C ALA A 149 -5.45 23.38 5.60
N ARG A 150 -4.17 23.63 5.88
CA ARG A 150 -3.72 24.92 6.45
C ARG A 150 -3.95 26.09 5.50
N GLY A 151 -3.69 25.91 4.21
CA GLY A 151 -3.95 26.94 3.20
C GLY A 151 -5.43 27.33 3.13
N GLN A 152 -6.34 26.37 3.21
CA GLN A 152 -7.79 26.63 3.22
C GLN A 152 -8.25 27.41 4.47
N LEU A 153 -7.69 27.10 5.65
CA LEU A 153 -8.01 27.83 6.87
C LEU A 153 -7.59 29.30 6.79
N VAL A 154 -6.41 29.58 6.22
CA VAL A 154 -5.93 30.98 6.05
C VAL A 154 -6.75 31.74 5.02
N SER A 155 -7.26 31.10 3.98
CA SER A 155 -8.08 31.73 2.95
C SER A 155 -9.52 32.02 3.38
N SER A 156 -9.99 31.39 4.45
CA SER A 156 -11.36 31.55 5.00
C SER A 156 -11.45 32.53 6.19
N SER A 157 -10.32 33.02 6.69
CA SER A 157 -10.23 34.04 7.74
C SER A 157 -10.11 35.47 7.16
#